data_8e09e47f34544adac39d6c8ef48225f5
#
_entry.id   8e09e47f34544adac39d6c8ef48225f5
#
_cell.length_a   1.000
_cell.length_b   1.000
_cell.length_c   1.000
_cell.angle_alpha   90.00
_cell.angle_beta   90.00
_cell.angle_gamma   90.00
#
_symmetry.space_group_name_H-M   'P 1'
#
loop_
_entity.id
_entity.type
_entity.pdbx_description
1 polymer ?
#
loop_
_entity_poly.entity_id
_entity_poly.type
_entity_poly.pdbx_seq_one_letter_code
_entity_poly.pdbx_strand_id
1 'polypeptide(L)'
;MNNHAASPCNFAGDIDWNDVRYALAVARGGSLAAAARALNVDQTTVARRLRMLEACVGAALFERLKGRFAPTPAGETLMERGLRIEQEIAALRHLGSDNEAQIRGVVRLTAIEAIISHYLARNLAELRARHPELAVELIGSSRNLDLSCREADLAIRL
;
A
#
# COMPACT_ATOMS: atom_id res chain seq x y z
N MET A 1 9.50 4.89 32.41
CA MET A 1 8.68 6.10 32.33
C MET A 1 9.16 6.91 31.12
N ASN A 2 8.69 6.58 29.92
CA ASN A 2 8.98 7.38 28.73
C ASN A 2 7.66 7.92 28.20
N ASN A 3 7.43 9.17 28.59
CA ASN A 3 6.31 9.99 28.16
C ASN A 3 6.62 10.49 26.75
N HIS A 4 6.21 9.76 25.72
CA HIS A 4 6.16 10.28 24.35
C HIS A 4 4.88 11.11 24.25
N ALA A 5 4.93 12.30 24.84
CA ALA A 5 3.94 13.34 24.58
C ALA A 5 3.95 13.61 23.07
N ALA A 6 2.83 13.27 22.41
CA ALA A 6 2.57 13.64 21.03
C ALA A 6 2.69 15.17 20.95
N SER A 7 3.75 15.67 20.34
CA SER A 7 3.84 17.08 19.96
C SER A 7 2.64 17.41 19.09
N PRO A 8 1.85 18.43 19.41
CA PRO A 8 0.87 18.94 18.48
C PRO A 8 1.62 19.43 17.24
N CYS A 9 1.06 19.22 16.05
CA CYS A 9 1.59 19.73 14.79
C CYS A 9 1.96 21.21 14.96
N ASN A 10 3.24 21.51 15.16
CA ASN A 10 3.70 22.86 15.51
C ASN A 10 4.21 23.62 14.29
N PHE A 11 3.99 23.08 13.08
CA PHE A 11 4.20 23.79 11.82
C PHE A 11 3.00 23.53 10.90
N ALA A 12 2.33 24.60 10.50
CA ALA A 12 1.36 24.57 9.43
C ALA A 12 2.08 24.03 8.16
N GLY A 13 1.89 22.73 7.86
CA GLY A 13 2.46 22.12 6.67
C GLY A 13 3.15 20.75 6.83
N ASP A 14 3.50 20.32 8.05
CA ASP A 14 4.19 19.02 8.20
C ASP A 14 3.19 17.86 8.26
N ILE A 15 3.19 17.07 7.21
CA ILE A 15 2.43 15.80 7.13
C ILE A 15 3.21 14.72 7.90
N ASP A 16 2.64 14.21 8.99
CA ASP A 16 3.20 13.06 9.71
C ASP A 16 2.88 11.76 8.92
N TRP A 17 3.91 10.97 8.65
CA TRP A 17 3.75 9.66 8.03
C TRP A 17 2.77 8.74 8.79
N ASN A 18 2.75 8.82 10.11
CA ASN A 18 1.79 8.05 10.87
C ASN A 18 0.35 8.42 10.50
N ASP A 19 0.04 9.69 10.30
CA ASP A 19 -1.30 10.12 9.92
C ASP A 19 -1.66 9.64 8.51
N VAL A 20 -0.71 9.61 7.58
CA VAL A 20 -0.88 8.99 6.24
C VAL A 20 -1.21 7.50 6.36
N ARG A 21 -0.55 6.75 7.25
CA ARG A 21 -0.86 5.33 7.50
C ARG A 21 -2.29 5.12 7.96
N TYR A 22 -2.83 6.00 8.80
CA TYR A 22 -4.24 5.94 9.21
C TYR A 22 -5.18 6.15 8.03
N ALA A 23 -4.89 7.11 7.16
CA ALA A 23 -5.67 7.35 5.95
C ALA A 23 -5.62 6.15 4.99
N LEU A 24 -4.44 5.56 4.76
CA LEU A 24 -4.29 4.33 3.97
C LEU A 24 -5.13 3.16 4.54
N ALA A 25 -5.15 3.01 5.86
CA ALA A 25 -5.95 1.96 6.51
C ALA A 25 -7.47 2.21 6.34
N VAL A 26 -7.92 3.47 6.38
CA VAL A 26 -9.32 3.82 6.14
C VAL A 26 -9.71 3.54 4.68
N ALA A 27 -8.85 3.88 3.72
CA ALA A 27 -9.08 3.59 2.30
C ALA A 27 -9.22 2.08 2.04
N ARG A 28 -8.33 1.27 2.61
CA ARG A 28 -8.34 -0.20 2.47
C ARG A 28 -9.54 -0.84 3.15
N GLY A 29 -9.91 -0.35 4.32
CA GLY A 29 -10.98 -0.93 5.14
C GLY A 29 -12.38 -0.39 4.82
N GLY A 30 -12.48 0.72 4.11
CA GLY A 30 -13.73 1.41 3.77
C GLY A 30 -14.51 1.95 4.99
N SER A 31 -13.93 1.87 6.21
CA SER A 31 -14.54 2.38 7.44
C SER A 31 -13.50 2.64 8.54
N LEU A 32 -13.80 3.58 9.44
CA LEU A 32 -12.96 3.86 10.60
C LEU A 32 -12.82 2.63 11.52
N ALA A 33 -13.88 1.83 11.66
CA ALA A 33 -13.86 0.62 12.48
C ALA A 33 -12.95 -0.47 11.90
N ALA A 34 -12.94 -0.65 10.57
CA ALA A 34 -12.04 -1.60 9.92
C ALA A 34 -10.58 -1.15 10.04
N ALA A 35 -10.31 0.15 9.82
CA ALA A 35 -8.98 0.72 10.00
C ALA A 35 -8.49 0.59 11.45
N ALA A 36 -9.35 0.83 12.43
CA ALA A 36 -9.04 0.70 13.85
C ALA A 36 -8.61 -0.74 14.20
N ARG A 37 -9.34 -1.75 13.72
CA ARG A 37 -8.96 -3.17 13.88
C ARG A 37 -7.62 -3.49 13.21
N ALA A 38 -7.42 -3.02 11.98
CA ALA A 38 -6.19 -3.28 11.24
C ALA A 38 -4.94 -2.67 11.89
N LEU A 39 -5.10 -1.52 12.56
CA LEU A 39 -4.02 -0.80 13.22
C LEU A 39 -3.94 -1.10 14.73
N ASN A 40 -4.84 -1.92 15.27
CA ASN A 40 -4.95 -2.25 16.70
C ASN A 40 -5.04 -1.00 17.60
N VAL A 41 -5.96 -0.10 17.25
CA VAL A 41 -6.24 1.16 17.96
C VAL A 41 -7.74 1.42 18.07
N ASP A 42 -8.13 2.41 18.87
CA ASP A 42 -9.53 2.83 18.97
C ASP A 42 -9.99 3.61 17.72
N GLN A 43 -11.25 3.44 17.36
CA GLN A 43 -11.87 4.15 16.23
C GLN A 43 -11.79 5.69 16.39
N THR A 44 -11.87 6.18 17.62
CA THR A 44 -11.72 7.60 17.95
C THR A 44 -10.32 8.13 17.60
N THR A 45 -9.30 7.30 17.81
CA THR A 45 -7.92 7.61 17.42
C THR A 45 -7.79 7.74 15.91
N VAL A 46 -8.36 6.79 15.14
CA VAL A 46 -8.36 6.86 13.67
C VAL A 46 -9.05 8.14 13.20
N ALA A 47 -10.24 8.43 13.74
CA ALA A 47 -11.00 9.63 13.37
C ALA A 47 -10.26 10.92 13.68
N ARG A 48 -9.55 10.99 14.81
CA ARG A 48 -8.76 12.14 15.20
C ARG A 48 -7.56 12.35 14.28
N ARG A 49 -6.81 11.27 14.00
CA ARG A 49 -5.63 11.29 13.12
C ARG A 49 -6.01 11.69 11.70
N LEU A 50 -7.11 11.16 11.19
CA LEU A 50 -7.61 11.51 9.86
C LEU A 50 -7.96 13.02 9.79
N ARG A 51 -8.69 13.56 10.78
CA ARG A 51 -9.01 14.99 10.82
C ARG A 51 -7.77 15.88 10.89
N MET A 52 -6.73 15.45 11.64
CA MET A 52 -5.46 16.19 11.70
C MET A 52 -4.79 16.23 10.34
N LEU A 53 -4.75 15.09 9.62
CA LEU A 53 -4.19 15.03 8.27
C LEU A 53 -4.97 15.90 7.29
N GLU A 54 -6.31 15.85 7.31
CA GLU A 54 -7.18 16.69 6.47
C GLU A 54 -6.94 18.18 6.74
N ALA A 55 -6.75 18.56 8.01
CA ALA A 55 -6.41 19.92 8.38
C ALA A 55 -5.03 20.34 7.87
N CYS A 56 -4.02 19.45 7.91
CA CYS A 56 -2.68 19.73 7.36
C CYS A 56 -2.71 19.86 5.83
N VAL A 57 -3.48 18.99 5.15
CA VAL A 57 -3.61 19.00 3.68
C VAL A 57 -4.51 20.17 3.20
N GLY A 58 -5.38 20.67 4.06
CA GLY A 58 -6.35 21.72 3.72
C GLY A 58 -7.52 21.23 2.86
N ALA A 59 -7.76 19.92 2.81
CA ALA A 59 -8.84 19.31 2.02
C ALA A 59 -9.39 18.07 2.71
N ALA A 60 -10.69 17.79 2.51
CA ALA A 60 -11.27 16.51 2.90
C ALA A 60 -10.68 15.39 2.02
N LEU A 61 -10.19 14.33 2.65
CA LEU A 61 -9.60 13.18 1.97
C LEU A 61 -10.62 12.07 1.72
N PHE A 62 -11.70 12.06 2.50
CA PHE A 62 -12.77 11.06 2.37
C PHE A 62 -14.14 11.71 2.43
N GLU A 63 -15.06 11.10 1.72
CA GLU A 63 -16.49 11.39 1.80
C GLU A 63 -17.26 10.13 2.19
N ARG A 64 -18.46 10.32 2.75
CA ARG A 64 -19.36 9.21 3.08
C ARG A 64 -20.27 8.90 1.90
N LEU A 65 -20.02 7.79 1.24
CA LEU A 65 -20.85 7.30 0.15
C LEU A 65 -21.50 5.97 0.55
N LYS A 66 -22.84 5.93 0.60
CA LYS A 66 -23.62 4.72 0.97
C LYS A 66 -23.14 4.04 2.26
N GLY A 67 -22.76 4.84 3.28
CA GLY A 67 -22.29 4.33 4.57
C GLY A 67 -20.83 3.90 4.63
N ARG A 68 -20.06 4.05 3.55
CA ARG A 68 -18.63 3.76 3.48
C ARG A 68 -17.83 5.06 3.31
N PHE A 69 -16.58 5.00 3.71
CA PHE A 69 -15.61 6.06 3.40
C PHE A 69 -15.04 5.80 2.00
N ALA A 70 -15.32 6.72 1.07
CA ALA A 70 -14.74 6.74 -0.26
C ALA A 70 -13.72 7.88 -0.34
N PRO A 71 -12.54 7.68 -0.96
CA PRO A 71 -11.58 8.76 -1.14
C PRO A 71 -12.15 9.84 -2.07
N THR A 72 -11.87 11.11 -1.74
CA THR A 72 -12.06 12.24 -2.65
C THR A 72 -10.93 12.29 -3.67
N PRO A 73 -10.95 13.17 -4.70
CA PRO A 73 -9.81 13.35 -5.62
C PRO A 73 -8.51 13.71 -4.89
N ALA A 74 -8.58 14.50 -3.81
CA ALA A 74 -7.43 14.78 -2.95
C ALA A 74 -6.99 13.52 -2.18
N GLY A 75 -7.95 12.73 -1.73
CA GLY A 75 -7.72 11.43 -1.10
C GLY A 75 -7.03 10.45 -2.03
N GLU A 76 -7.48 10.32 -3.28
CA GLU A 76 -6.86 9.44 -4.28
C GLU A 76 -5.39 9.82 -4.51
N THR A 77 -5.11 11.12 -4.68
CA THR A 77 -3.74 11.62 -4.84
C THR A 77 -2.87 11.29 -3.62
N LEU A 78 -3.42 11.48 -2.40
CA LEU A 78 -2.69 11.15 -1.17
C LEU A 78 -2.47 9.64 -1.05
N MET A 79 -3.44 8.81 -1.43
CA MET A 79 -3.31 7.35 -1.42
C MET A 79 -2.20 6.89 -2.36
N GLU A 80 -2.15 7.39 -3.59
CA GLU A 80 -1.11 7.04 -4.56
C GLU A 80 0.29 7.35 -4.00
N ARG A 81 0.48 8.58 -3.49
CA ARG A 81 1.77 8.99 -2.93
C ARG A 81 2.10 8.26 -1.63
N GLY A 82 1.12 8.07 -0.76
CA GLY A 82 1.29 7.35 0.51
C GLY A 82 1.69 5.89 0.32
N LEU A 83 1.16 5.23 -0.70
CA LEU A 83 1.55 3.86 -1.06
C LEU A 83 3.02 3.76 -1.51
N ARG A 84 3.51 4.75 -2.25
CA ARG A 84 4.93 4.82 -2.65
C ARG A 84 5.84 4.99 -1.42
N ILE A 85 5.48 5.91 -0.52
CA ILE A 85 6.24 6.10 0.73
C ILE A 85 6.24 4.82 1.58
N GLU A 86 5.09 4.13 1.69
CA GLU A 86 5.01 2.85 2.42
C GLU A 86 5.97 1.80 1.84
N GLN A 87 6.10 1.73 0.51
CA GLN A 87 7.04 0.84 -0.17
C GLN A 87 8.50 1.21 0.12
N GLU A 88 8.84 2.50 0.06
CA GLU A 88 10.18 2.98 0.39
C GLU A 88 10.56 2.69 1.85
N ILE A 89 9.64 2.94 2.79
CA ILE A 89 9.85 2.60 4.21
C ILE A 89 10.00 1.08 4.40
N ALA A 90 9.23 0.28 3.67
CA ALA A 90 9.39 -1.18 3.70
C ALA A 90 10.77 -1.61 3.19
N ALA A 91 11.29 -0.96 2.15
CA ALA A 91 12.63 -1.23 1.63
C ALA A 91 13.74 -0.92 2.65
N LEU A 92 13.56 0.11 3.49
CA LEU A 92 14.53 0.45 4.54
C LEU A 92 14.73 -0.68 5.58
N ARG A 93 13.75 -1.57 5.77
CA ARG A 93 13.87 -2.70 6.70
C ARG A 93 14.94 -3.70 6.28
N HIS A 94 15.38 -3.65 5.03
CA HIS A 94 16.38 -4.54 4.48
C HIS A 94 17.79 -3.94 4.51
N LEU A 95 17.98 -2.67 4.93
CA LEU A 95 19.29 -2.02 5.01
C LEU A 95 20.23 -2.60 6.08
N GLY A 96 19.71 -3.36 7.03
CA GLY A 96 20.50 -3.95 8.13
C GLY A 96 20.80 -5.44 7.97
N SER A 97 20.37 -6.08 6.89
CA SER A 97 20.65 -7.48 6.61
C SER A 97 21.84 -7.57 5.66
N ASP A 98 23.06 -7.75 6.20
CA ASP A 98 24.29 -8.10 5.47
C ASP A 98 24.23 -9.49 4.80
N ASN A 99 23.11 -10.19 4.89
CA ASN A 99 22.85 -11.35 4.05
C ASN A 99 22.29 -10.85 2.72
N GLU A 100 22.84 -11.34 1.62
CA GLU A 100 22.26 -11.26 0.27
C GLU A 100 20.74 -11.27 0.42
N ALA A 101 20.10 -10.13 0.14
CA ALA A 101 18.70 -9.90 0.47
C ALA A 101 17.90 -11.09 -0.09
N GLN A 102 17.52 -12.02 0.79
CA GLN A 102 16.72 -13.17 0.39
C GLN A 102 15.43 -12.60 -0.18
N ILE A 103 15.35 -12.57 -1.50
CA ILE A 103 14.18 -12.11 -2.22
C ILE A 103 13.07 -13.09 -1.86
N ARG A 104 12.08 -12.60 -1.12
CA ARG A 104 10.94 -13.40 -0.63
C ARG A 104 9.63 -12.64 -0.75
N GLY A 105 8.56 -13.36 -0.87
CA GLY A 105 7.21 -12.80 -0.98
C GLY A 105 6.48 -13.31 -2.21
N VAL A 106 5.39 -12.67 -2.56
CA VAL A 106 4.55 -13.03 -3.72
C VAL A 106 4.55 -11.87 -4.69
N VAL A 107 4.89 -12.13 -5.94
CA VAL A 107 4.79 -11.18 -7.06
C VAL A 107 3.71 -11.68 -8.01
N ARG A 108 2.70 -10.86 -8.25
CA ARG A 108 1.62 -11.13 -9.22
C ARG A 108 1.96 -10.51 -10.55
N LEU A 109 2.17 -11.35 -11.56
CA LEU A 109 2.49 -10.93 -12.91
C LEU A 109 1.34 -11.29 -13.86
N THR A 110 0.80 -10.28 -14.54
CA THR A 110 -0.24 -10.52 -15.56
C THR A 110 0.32 -10.36 -16.96
N ALA A 111 -0.02 -11.29 -17.83
CA ALA A 111 0.34 -11.28 -19.25
C ALA A 111 -0.73 -11.97 -20.07
N ILE A 112 -0.62 -11.87 -21.41
CA ILE A 112 -1.43 -12.69 -22.30
C ILE A 112 -1.01 -14.17 -22.21
N GLU A 113 -1.97 -15.08 -22.38
CA GLU A 113 -1.80 -16.53 -22.21
C GLU A 113 -0.60 -17.08 -22.99
N ALA A 114 -0.39 -16.62 -24.21
CA ALA A 114 0.73 -17.05 -25.05
C ALA A 114 2.11 -16.72 -24.44
N ILE A 115 2.27 -15.55 -23.84
CA ILE A 115 3.52 -15.16 -23.17
C ILE A 115 3.73 -16.01 -21.91
N ILE A 116 2.68 -16.25 -21.14
CA ILE A 116 2.76 -17.09 -19.94
C ILE A 116 3.22 -18.50 -20.31
N SER A 117 2.50 -19.16 -21.25
CA SER A 117 2.72 -20.58 -21.57
C SER A 117 4.03 -20.83 -22.31
N HIS A 118 4.39 -19.95 -23.25
CA HIS A 118 5.54 -20.21 -24.12
C HIS A 118 6.84 -19.59 -23.64
N TYR A 119 6.77 -18.55 -22.83
CA TYR A 119 7.98 -17.84 -22.40
C TYR A 119 8.17 -17.82 -20.89
N LEU A 120 7.20 -17.29 -20.11
CA LEU A 120 7.39 -17.08 -18.68
C LEU A 120 7.50 -18.39 -17.91
N ALA A 121 6.62 -19.37 -18.15
CA ALA A 121 6.62 -20.63 -17.41
C ALA A 121 7.96 -21.37 -17.48
N ARG A 122 8.68 -21.27 -18.59
CA ARG A 122 9.99 -21.90 -18.77
C ARG A 122 11.11 -21.13 -18.09
N ASN A 123 11.08 -19.79 -18.16
CA ASN A 123 12.17 -18.94 -17.67
C ASN A 123 12.09 -18.67 -16.17
N LEU A 124 10.89 -18.76 -15.56
CA LEU A 124 10.72 -18.57 -14.12
C LEU A 124 11.29 -19.72 -13.28
N ALA A 125 11.57 -20.89 -13.87
CA ALA A 125 12.19 -22.00 -13.16
C ALA A 125 13.57 -21.63 -12.62
N GLU A 126 14.38 -20.89 -13.38
CA GLU A 126 15.70 -20.41 -12.95
C GLU A 126 15.58 -19.38 -11.84
N LEU A 127 14.64 -18.44 -11.96
CA LEU A 127 14.38 -17.45 -10.93
C LEU A 127 13.97 -18.11 -9.61
N ARG A 128 13.11 -19.11 -9.66
CA ARG A 128 12.67 -19.88 -8.49
C ARG A 128 13.83 -20.69 -7.85
N ALA A 129 14.74 -21.21 -8.67
CA ALA A 129 15.91 -21.91 -8.16
C ALA A 129 16.87 -20.97 -7.42
N ARG A 130 17.04 -19.74 -7.89
CA ARG A 130 17.84 -18.71 -7.24
C ARG A 130 17.18 -18.10 -6.01
N HIS A 131 15.85 -17.99 -6.02
CA HIS A 131 15.06 -17.32 -4.97
C HIS A 131 13.90 -18.23 -4.52
N PRO A 132 14.17 -19.27 -3.72
CA PRO A 132 13.17 -20.29 -3.35
C PRO A 132 12.01 -19.73 -2.52
N GLU A 133 12.23 -18.62 -1.81
CA GLU A 133 11.20 -17.94 -1.01
C GLU A 133 10.38 -16.92 -1.81
N LEU A 134 10.66 -16.74 -3.10
CA LEU A 134 9.87 -15.91 -4.01
C LEU A 134 8.79 -16.75 -4.69
N ALA A 135 7.54 -16.45 -4.42
CA ALA A 135 6.41 -16.98 -5.17
C ALA A 135 6.02 -16.02 -6.30
N VAL A 136 5.88 -16.53 -7.52
CA VAL A 136 5.38 -15.76 -8.65
C VAL A 136 4.01 -16.31 -9.04
N GLU A 137 2.97 -15.50 -8.91
CA GLU A 137 1.62 -15.81 -9.39
C GLU A 137 1.46 -15.26 -10.81
N LEU A 138 1.17 -16.15 -11.75
CA LEU A 138 0.92 -15.79 -13.14
C LEU A 138 -0.58 -15.70 -13.41
N ILE A 139 -1.02 -14.52 -13.86
CA ILE A 139 -2.43 -14.25 -14.16
C ILE A 139 -2.59 -14.06 -15.67
N GLY A 140 -3.16 -15.08 -16.33
CA GLY A 140 -3.51 -15.01 -17.75
C GLY A 140 -4.74 -14.11 -17.93
N SER A 141 -4.56 -12.97 -18.58
CA SER A 141 -5.67 -12.07 -18.90
C SER A 141 -5.42 -11.30 -20.17
N SER A 142 -6.42 -11.24 -21.03
CA SER A 142 -6.48 -10.33 -22.18
C SER A 142 -7.04 -8.96 -21.82
N ARG A 143 -7.60 -8.78 -20.61
CA ARG A 143 -8.11 -7.50 -20.14
C ARG A 143 -6.99 -6.68 -19.53
N ASN A 144 -7.07 -5.38 -19.68
CA ASN A 144 -6.20 -4.47 -18.92
C ASN A 144 -6.62 -4.52 -17.45
N LEU A 145 -5.78 -5.16 -16.64
CA LEU A 145 -5.95 -5.13 -15.18
C LEU A 145 -5.42 -3.78 -14.66
N ASP A 146 -6.09 -3.25 -13.67
CA ASP A 146 -5.68 -2.00 -13.05
C ASP A 146 -4.60 -2.28 -12.00
N LEU A 147 -3.35 -1.94 -12.32
CA LEU A 147 -2.22 -2.08 -11.40
C LEU A 147 -2.36 -1.17 -10.18
N SER A 148 -3.10 -0.06 -10.29
CA SER A 148 -3.34 0.83 -9.16
C SER A 148 -4.25 0.20 -8.11
N CYS A 149 -5.14 -0.70 -8.52
CA CYS A 149 -6.01 -1.49 -7.63
C CYS A 149 -5.34 -2.76 -7.07
N ARG A 150 -4.04 -2.96 -7.32
CA ARG A 150 -3.27 -4.16 -6.90
C ARG A 150 -3.85 -5.49 -7.39
N GLU A 151 -4.50 -5.50 -8.55
CA GLU A 151 -4.91 -6.74 -9.18
C GLU A 151 -3.69 -7.54 -9.69
N ALA A 152 -2.59 -6.82 -10.02
CA ALA A 152 -1.28 -7.38 -10.31
C ALA A 152 -0.18 -6.36 -9.95
N ASP A 153 1.04 -6.85 -9.67
CA ASP A 153 2.22 -6.01 -9.39
C ASP A 153 2.95 -5.63 -10.68
N LEU A 154 2.92 -6.52 -11.67
CA LEU A 154 3.55 -6.34 -12.98
C LEU A 154 2.59 -6.74 -14.10
N ALA A 155 2.63 -6.02 -15.22
CA ALA A 155 1.88 -6.35 -16.41
C ALA A 155 2.78 -6.35 -17.65
N ILE A 156 2.73 -7.45 -18.44
CA ILE A 156 3.36 -7.54 -19.74
C ILE A 156 2.24 -7.48 -20.78
N ARG A 157 2.26 -6.44 -21.61
CA ARG A 157 1.29 -6.21 -22.69
C ARG A 157 2.02 -5.94 -24.00
N LEU A 158 1.40 -6.36 -25.10
CA LEU A 158 1.82 -6.06 -26.45
C LEU A 158 0.92 -4.98 -27.04
#